data_701e5b80c90153f1acfa5446f17fab82
#
_entry.id   701e5b80c90153f1acfa5446f17fab82
#
_cell.length_a   1.000
_cell.length_b   1.000
_cell.length_c   1.000
_cell.angle_alpha   90.00
_cell.angle_beta   90.00
_cell.angle_gamma   90.00
#
_symmetry.space_group_name_H-M   'P 1'
#
loop_
_entity.id
_entity.type
_entity.pdbx_description
1 polymer ?
#
loop_
_entity_poly.entity_id
_entity_poly.type
_entity_poly.pdbx_seq_one_letter_code
_entity_poly.pdbx_strand_id
1 'polypeptide(L)'
;MATPRTDPLTLEVVELIGTVVARYYEEYERAAAAHALTGAQARVLGLLSMEPMPMRKIARKLRCEPSNITGIVDRLEARGLVERRPDPSDRRVKLAAPTDEGIGTARRLREALGFAREPLAELSDEERTVLRDLLRRMLGADVIP
;
A
#
# COMPACT_ATOMS: atom_id res chain seq x y z
N MET A 1 -31.62 -13.68 18.08
CA MET A 1 -30.49 -12.86 18.53
C MET A 1 -30.56 -11.52 17.81
N ALA A 2 -30.79 -10.44 18.53
CA ALA A 2 -30.87 -9.13 17.90
C ALA A 2 -29.45 -8.74 17.41
N THR A 3 -29.34 -8.37 16.16
CA THR A 3 -28.10 -7.79 15.60
C THR A 3 -27.77 -6.56 16.44
N PRO A 4 -26.54 -6.45 16.99
CA PRO A 4 -26.21 -5.24 17.74
C PRO A 4 -26.39 -4.03 16.83
N ARG A 5 -27.22 -3.10 17.24
CA ARG A 5 -27.39 -1.83 16.54
C ARG A 5 -26.06 -1.08 16.64
N THR A 6 -25.49 -0.74 15.47
CA THR A 6 -24.30 0.08 15.42
C THR A 6 -24.63 1.46 16.00
N ASP A 7 -23.94 1.87 17.05
CA ASP A 7 -24.16 3.16 17.69
C ASP A 7 -23.68 4.32 16.78
N PRO A 8 -24.19 5.55 17.00
CA PRO A 8 -23.86 6.71 16.16
C PRO A 8 -22.35 7.02 16.09
N LEU A 9 -21.63 6.84 17.20
CA LEU A 9 -20.19 7.09 17.24
C LEU A 9 -19.44 6.09 16.34
N THR A 10 -19.80 4.82 16.41
CA THR A 10 -19.20 3.80 15.53
C THR A 10 -19.46 4.11 14.06
N LEU A 11 -20.67 4.54 13.70
CA LEU A 11 -20.99 4.93 12.32
C LEU A 11 -20.15 6.12 11.87
N GLU A 12 -20.02 7.13 12.71
CA GLU A 12 -19.19 8.30 12.40
C GLU A 12 -17.73 7.93 12.18
N VAL A 13 -17.17 7.08 13.05
CA VAL A 13 -15.79 6.59 12.90
C VAL A 13 -15.61 5.83 11.58
N VAL A 14 -16.57 4.96 11.23
CA VAL A 14 -16.53 4.23 9.95
C VAL A 14 -16.54 5.19 8.75
N GLU A 15 -17.39 6.20 8.77
CA GLU A 15 -17.45 7.22 7.71
C GLU A 15 -16.13 7.99 7.59
N LEU A 16 -15.54 8.39 8.72
CA LEU A 16 -14.26 9.09 8.74
C LEU A 16 -13.13 8.21 8.20
N ILE A 17 -13.08 6.94 8.59
CA ILE A 17 -12.11 5.98 8.04
C ILE A 17 -12.28 5.88 6.52
N GLY A 18 -13.52 5.75 6.04
CA GLY A 18 -13.82 5.70 4.61
C GLY A 18 -13.33 6.93 3.85
N THR A 19 -13.53 8.11 4.42
CA THR A 19 -13.07 9.37 3.83
C THR A 19 -11.54 9.43 3.78
N VAL A 20 -10.87 9.03 4.85
CA VAL A 20 -9.39 8.97 4.91
C VAL A 20 -8.85 8.02 3.83
N VAL A 21 -9.44 6.83 3.71
CA VAL A 21 -9.03 5.84 2.70
C VAL A 21 -9.25 6.37 1.29
N ALA A 22 -10.39 7.01 1.03
CA ALA A 22 -10.68 7.59 -0.30
C ALA A 22 -9.65 8.66 -0.68
N ARG A 23 -9.29 9.55 0.25
CA ARG A 23 -8.25 10.57 0.03
C ARG A 23 -6.89 9.94 -0.26
N TYR A 24 -6.53 8.90 0.46
CA TYR A 24 -5.30 8.15 0.26
C TYR A 24 -5.21 7.57 -1.16
N TYR A 25 -6.27 6.92 -1.64
CA TYR A 25 -6.30 6.37 -2.99
C TYR A 25 -6.29 7.45 -4.07
N GLU A 26 -7.00 8.55 -3.88
CA GLU A 26 -6.98 9.68 -4.81
C GLU A 26 -5.57 10.26 -4.98
N GLU A 27 -4.82 10.40 -3.91
CA GLU A 27 -3.44 10.87 -3.99
C GLU A 27 -2.53 9.91 -4.74
N TYR A 28 -2.68 8.60 -4.50
CA TYR A 28 -1.94 7.60 -5.26
C TYR A 28 -2.25 7.66 -6.74
N GLU A 29 -3.52 7.77 -7.13
CA GLU A 29 -3.91 7.91 -8.53
C GLU A 29 -3.31 9.16 -9.17
N ARG A 30 -3.33 10.27 -8.47
CA ARG A 30 -2.78 11.54 -8.96
C ARG A 30 -1.26 11.47 -9.12
N ALA A 31 -0.55 10.97 -8.12
CA ALA A 31 0.89 10.81 -8.16
C ALA A 31 1.32 9.80 -9.24
N ALA A 32 0.59 8.70 -9.35
CA ALA A 32 0.83 7.66 -10.36
C ALA A 32 0.65 8.19 -11.79
N ALA A 33 -0.38 9.00 -12.02
CA ALA A 33 -0.68 9.56 -13.35
C ALA A 33 0.49 10.41 -13.89
N ALA A 34 1.21 11.13 -13.01
CA ALA A 34 2.38 11.91 -13.39
C ALA A 34 3.54 11.03 -13.92
N HIS A 35 3.52 9.74 -13.64
CA HIS A 35 4.50 8.76 -14.13
C HIS A 35 3.90 7.77 -15.14
N ALA A 36 2.71 8.06 -15.66
CA ALA A 36 1.95 7.18 -16.55
C ALA A 36 1.73 5.77 -15.95
N LEU A 37 1.46 5.73 -14.65
CA LEU A 37 1.12 4.53 -13.90
C LEU A 37 -0.32 4.61 -13.38
N THR A 38 -0.91 3.46 -13.14
CA THR A 38 -2.15 3.38 -12.35
C THR A 38 -1.81 3.44 -10.85
N GLY A 39 -2.78 3.79 -10.01
CA GLY A 39 -2.60 3.76 -8.55
C GLY A 39 -2.20 2.38 -8.05
N ALA A 40 -2.76 1.31 -8.62
CA ALA A 40 -2.39 -0.06 -8.27
C ALA A 40 -0.94 -0.37 -8.61
N GLN A 41 -0.45 0.05 -9.78
CA GLN A 41 0.94 -0.11 -10.18
C GLN A 41 1.88 0.67 -9.24
N ALA A 42 1.52 1.89 -8.90
CA ALA A 42 2.30 2.72 -7.97
C ALA A 42 2.38 2.09 -6.57
N ARG A 43 1.28 1.52 -6.07
CA ARG A 43 1.26 0.85 -4.77
C ARG A 43 2.12 -0.41 -4.76
N VAL A 44 2.07 -1.22 -5.82
CA VAL A 44 2.95 -2.40 -5.96
C VAL A 44 4.41 -1.97 -5.99
N LEU A 45 4.74 -0.97 -6.79
CA LEU A 45 6.11 -0.46 -6.88
C LEU A 45 6.60 0.08 -5.53
N GLY A 46 5.76 0.83 -4.83
CA GLY A 46 6.06 1.35 -3.50
C GLY A 46 6.35 0.23 -2.50
N LEU A 47 5.55 -0.83 -2.53
CA LEU A 47 5.73 -1.99 -1.67
C LEU A 47 7.05 -2.71 -1.97
N LEU A 48 7.36 -2.94 -3.24
CA LEU A 48 8.60 -3.59 -3.68
C LEU A 48 9.84 -2.77 -3.38
N SER A 49 9.71 -1.45 -3.30
CA SER A 49 10.83 -0.57 -2.93
C SER A 49 11.28 -0.75 -1.48
N MET A 50 10.43 -1.33 -0.63
CA MET A 50 10.78 -1.67 0.75
C MET A 50 11.59 -2.97 0.81
N GLU A 51 11.14 -3.99 0.11
CA GLU A 51 11.84 -5.27 -0.04
C GLU A 51 11.30 -6.04 -1.26
N PRO A 52 12.15 -6.81 -1.96
CA PRO A 52 11.67 -7.76 -2.96
C PRO A 52 10.78 -8.81 -2.31
N MET A 53 9.75 -9.26 -3.02
CA MET A 53 8.85 -10.28 -2.48
C MET A 53 8.17 -11.10 -3.57
N PRO A 54 7.73 -12.34 -3.25
CA PRO A 54 6.97 -13.16 -4.19
C PRO A 54 5.57 -12.60 -4.43
N MET A 55 4.98 -12.93 -5.58
CA MET A 55 3.66 -12.43 -6.00
C MET A 55 2.58 -12.67 -4.94
N ARG A 56 2.61 -13.83 -4.29
CA ARG A 56 1.64 -14.17 -3.24
C ARG A 56 1.68 -13.22 -2.05
N LYS A 57 2.87 -12.78 -1.66
CA LYS A 57 3.04 -11.84 -0.55
C LYS A 57 2.51 -10.47 -0.92
N ILE A 58 2.75 -10.01 -2.15
CA ILE A 58 2.19 -8.76 -2.66
C ILE A 58 0.66 -8.80 -2.64
N ALA A 59 0.08 -9.87 -3.17
CA ALA A 59 -1.36 -10.07 -3.22
C ALA A 59 -2.00 -10.02 -1.83
N ARG A 60 -1.40 -10.69 -0.84
CA ARG A 60 -1.86 -10.66 0.55
C ARG A 60 -1.79 -9.27 1.16
N LYS A 61 -0.67 -8.57 0.98
CA LYS A 61 -0.48 -7.21 1.54
C LYS A 61 -1.44 -6.20 0.94
N LEU A 62 -1.72 -6.30 -0.35
CA LEU A 62 -2.62 -5.38 -1.04
C LEU A 62 -4.06 -5.88 -1.11
N ARG A 63 -4.35 -7.05 -0.54
CA ARG A 63 -5.67 -7.70 -0.55
C ARG A 63 -6.27 -7.79 -1.96
N CYS A 64 -5.44 -8.23 -2.89
CA CYS A 64 -5.79 -8.44 -4.29
C CYS A 64 -5.69 -9.91 -4.69
N GLU A 65 -6.37 -10.27 -5.76
CA GLU A 65 -6.20 -11.59 -6.36
C GLU A 65 -4.79 -11.75 -6.95
N PRO A 66 -4.12 -12.91 -6.78
CA PRO A 66 -2.77 -13.13 -7.32
C PRO A 66 -2.66 -12.90 -8.82
N SER A 67 -3.70 -13.22 -9.60
CA SER A 67 -3.73 -12.98 -11.04
C SER A 67 -3.65 -11.48 -11.39
N ASN A 68 -4.27 -10.62 -10.60
CA ASN A 68 -4.18 -9.17 -10.77
C ASN A 68 -2.76 -8.67 -10.52
N ILE A 69 -2.10 -9.20 -9.50
CA ILE A 69 -0.71 -8.83 -9.17
C ILE A 69 0.23 -9.25 -10.29
N THR A 70 0.07 -10.45 -10.86
CA THR A 70 0.88 -10.91 -11.98
C THR A 70 0.79 -9.94 -13.17
N GLY A 71 -0.41 -9.50 -13.52
CA GLY A 71 -0.61 -8.52 -14.60
C GLY A 71 0.03 -7.16 -14.31
N ILE A 72 -0.06 -6.69 -13.07
CA ILE A 72 0.56 -5.43 -12.65
C ILE A 72 2.08 -5.52 -12.74
N VAL A 73 2.66 -6.61 -12.22
CA VAL A 73 4.11 -6.84 -12.27
C VAL A 73 4.61 -6.98 -13.70
N ASP A 74 3.87 -7.67 -14.57
CA ASP A 74 4.20 -7.77 -16.00
C ASP A 74 4.32 -6.38 -16.65
N ARG A 75 3.39 -5.49 -16.36
CA ARG A 75 3.40 -4.12 -16.90
C ARG A 75 4.55 -3.29 -16.34
N LEU A 76 4.85 -3.43 -15.05
CA LEU A 76 5.99 -2.75 -14.43
C LEU A 76 7.31 -3.26 -14.98
N GLU A 77 7.42 -4.57 -15.23
CA GLU A 77 8.59 -5.19 -15.85
C GLU A 77 8.78 -4.69 -17.29
N ALA A 78 7.71 -4.62 -18.07
CA ALA A 78 7.75 -4.10 -19.44
C ALA A 78 8.24 -2.64 -19.49
N ARG A 79 8.02 -1.87 -18.44
CA ARG A 79 8.48 -0.48 -18.33
C ARG A 79 9.88 -0.35 -17.69
N GLY A 80 10.52 -1.46 -17.35
CA GLY A 80 11.84 -1.45 -16.75
C GLY A 80 11.88 -0.99 -15.30
N LEU A 81 10.74 -0.98 -14.60
CA LEU A 81 10.66 -0.54 -13.21
C LEU A 81 10.80 -1.69 -12.21
N VAL A 82 10.51 -2.91 -12.64
CA VAL A 82 10.57 -4.14 -11.86
C VAL A 82 11.25 -5.22 -12.68
N GLU A 83 11.90 -6.15 -12.01
CA GLU A 83 12.44 -7.37 -12.60
C GLU A 83 12.06 -8.57 -11.72
N ARG A 84 12.06 -9.76 -12.31
CA ARG A 84 11.88 -11.01 -11.57
C ARG A 84 13.24 -11.62 -11.29
N ARG A 85 13.45 -12.03 -10.04
CA ARG A 85 14.70 -12.68 -9.58
C ARG A 85 14.38 -13.99 -8.88
N PRO A 86 15.24 -15.01 -8.97
CA PRO A 86 15.10 -16.18 -8.10
C PRO A 86 15.25 -15.79 -6.64
N ASP A 87 14.44 -16.39 -5.76
CA ASP A 87 14.63 -16.25 -4.32
C ASP A 87 15.95 -16.92 -3.92
N PRO A 88 16.87 -16.23 -3.22
CA PRO A 88 18.12 -16.84 -2.76
C PRO A 88 17.93 -18.07 -1.86
N SER A 89 16.82 -18.13 -1.12
CA SER A 89 16.51 -19.24 -0.21
C SER A 89 15.77 -20.40 -0.91
N ASP A 90 15.06 -20.14 -2.00
CA ASP A 90 14.39 -21.19 -2.82
C ASP A 90 14.28 -20.70 -4.28
N ARG A 91 15.18 -21.19 -5.13
CA ARG A 91 15.27 -20.79 -6.54
C ARG A 91 14.04 -21.09 -7.38
N ARG A 92 13.14 -21.94 -6.89
CA ARG A 92 11.87 -22.22 -7.56
C ARG A 92 10.87 -21.08 -7.42
N VAL A 93 11.07 -20.22 -6.42
CA VAL A 93 10.24 -19.05 -6.18
C VAL A 93 10.86 -17.85 -6.88
N LYS A 94 10.04 -17.09 -7.61
CA LYS A 94 10.44 -15.81 -8.21
C LYS A 94 10.00 -14.66 -7.34
N LEU A 95 10.94 -13.76 -7.06
CA LEU A 95 10.66 -12.50 -6.40
C LEU A 95 10.48 -11.40 -7.44
N ALA A 96 9.52 -10.52 -7.23
CA ALA A 96 9.48 -9.24 -7.89
C ALA A 96 10.40 -8.28 -7.12
N ALA A 97 11.26 -7.58 -7.82
CA ALA A 97 12.21 -6.65 -7.24
C ALA A 97 12.25 -5.36 -8.06
N PRO A 98 12.40 -4.18 -7.42
CA PRO A 98 12.53 -2.94 -8.17
C PRO A 98 13.90 -2.87 -8.85
N THR A 99 13.94 -2.34 -10.06
CA THR A 99 15.18 -1.91 -10.69
C THR A 99 15.64 -0.58 -10.08
N ASP A 100 16.83 -0.10 -10.43
CA ASP A 100 17.31 1.23 -10.01
C ASP A 100 16.33 2.33 -10.44
N GLU A 101 15.81 2.23 -11.68
CA GLU A 101 14.80 3.15 -12.18
C GLU A 101 13.48 3.04 -11.35
N GLY A 102 13.09 1.82 -10.99
CA GLY A 102 11.92 1.57 -10.15
C GLY A 102 12.08 2.18 -8.75
N ILE A 103 13.25 2.07 -8.14
CA ILE A 103 13.55 2.69 -6.84
C ILE A 103 13.44 4.21 -6.92
N GLY A 104 14.00 4.80 -7.97
CA GLY A 104 13.90 6.25 -8.20
C GLY A 104 12.47 6.73 -8.41
N THR A 105 11.69 5.99 -9.19
CA THR A 105 10.26 6.28 -9.41
C THR A 105 9.45 6.15 -8.12
N ALA A 106 9.68 5.09 -7.34
CA ALA A 106 9.03 4.90 -6.05
C ALA A 106 9.33 6.05 -5.08
N ARG A 107 10.55 6.55 -5.08
CA ARG A 107 10.94 7.72 -4.26
C ARG A 107 10.15 8.96 -4.68
N ARG A 108 10.09 9.26 -5.97
CA ARG A 108 9.33 10.41 -6.50
C ARG A 108 7.85 10.31 -6.18
N LEU A 109 7.29 9.10 -6.27
CA LEU A 109 5.90 8.85 -5.87
C LEU A 109 5.68 9.16 -4.40
N ARG A 110 6.55 8.69 -3.50
CA ARG A 110 6.43 8.98 -2.05
C ARG A 110 6.54 10.47 -1.76
N GLU A 111 7.45 11.16 -2.42
CA GLU A 111 7.62 12.61 -2.26
C GLU A 111 6.38 13.39 -2.73
N ALA A 112 5.67 12.88 -3.73
CA ALA A 112 4.45 13.49 -4.25
C ALA A 112 3.22 13.19 -3.40
N LEU A 113 3.26 12.19 -2.51
CA LEU A 113 2.15 11.85 -1.63
C LEU A 113 2.09 12.81 -0.46
N GLY A 114 1.18 13.79 -0.53
CA GLY A 114 0.93 14.76 0.55
C GLY A 114 0.25 14.13 1.76
N PHE A 115 -0.44 13.00 1.60
CA PHE A 115 -1.22 12.34 2.64
C PHE A 115 -0.42 12.10 3.94
N ALA A 116 0.84 11.68 3.82
CA ALA A 116 1.70 11.45 4.98
C ALA A 116 2.16 12.76 5.65
N ARG A 117 2.03 13.90 4.97
CA ARG A 117 2.44 15.20 5.52
C ARG A 117 1.26 15.99 6.06
N GLU A 118 0.24 16.24 5.26
CA GLU A 118 -0.82 17.18 5.64
C GLU A 118 -1.73 16.69 6.75
N PRO A 119 -2.47 15.54 6.63
CA PRO A 119 -3.37 15.18 7.73
C PRO A 119 -2.65 14.76 9.00
N LEU A 120 -1.53 14.03 8.88
CA LEU A 120 -0.80 13.53 10.04
C LEU A 120 0.11 14.59 10.68
N ALA A 121 0.52 15.60 9.94
CA ALA A 121 1.32 16.70 10.47
C ALA A 121 0.53 17.59 11.45
N GLU A 122 -0.80 17.59 11.36
CA GLU A 122 -1.68 18.28 12.30
C GLU A 122 -1.78 17.59 13.66
N LEU A 123 -1.35 16.31 13.73
CA LEU A 123 -1.36 15.53 14.95
C LEU A 123 0.01 15.60 15.65
N SER A 124 -0.01 15.71 16.98
CA SER A 124 1.21 15.62 17.80
C SER A 124 1.81 14.20 17.73
N ASP A 125 3.03 14.03 18.18
CA ASP A 125 3.68 12.71 18.27
C ASP A 125 2.89 11.75 19.15
N GLU A 126 2.34 12.25 20.27
CA GLU A 126 1.49 11.49 21.18
C GLU A 126 0.21 11.05 20.49
N GLU A 127 -0.47 11.95 19.77
CA GLU A 127 -1.69 11.66 19.04
C GLU A 127 -1.45 10.63 17.92
N ARG A 128 -0.35 10.75 17.18
CA ARG A 128 0.03 9.76 16.16
C ARG A 128 0.32 8.39 16.75
N THR A 129 0.94 8.37 17.91
CA THR A 129 1.20 7.13 18.66
C THR A 129 -0.09 6.44 19.06
N VAL A 130 -1.03 7.20 19.65
CA VAL A 130 -2.36 6.68 20.02
C VAL A 130 -3.11 6.18 18.80
N LEU A 131 -3.13 6.95 17.71
CA LEU A 131 -3.78 6.54 16.46
C LEU A 131 -3.20 5.24 15.91
N ARG A 132 -1.88 5.12 15.87
CA ARG A 132 -1.19 3.88 15.46
C ARG A 132 -1.64 2.68 16.29
N ASP A 133 -1.66 2.84 17.60
CA ASP A 133 -1.99 1.74 18.52
C ASP A 133 -3.46 1.34 18.41
N LEU A 134 -4.36 2.30 18.22
CA LEU A 134 -5.77 2.05 17.98
C LEU A 134 -5.99 1.31 16.66
N LEU A 135 -5.34 1.74 15.59
CA LEU A 135 -5.41 1.06 14.30
C LEU A 135 -4.90 -0.38 14.38
N ARG A 136 -3.80 -0.62 15.08
CA ARG A 136 -3.27 -1.97 15.32
C ARG A 136 -4.27 -2.85 16.07
N ARG A 137 -4.93 -2.32 17.10
CA ARG A 137 -5.97 -3.04 17.83
C ARG A 137 -7.17 -3.41 16.94
N MET A 138 -7.59 -2.49 16.08
CA MET A 138 -8.70 -2.72 15.14
C MET A 138 -8.36 -3.82 14.13
N LEU A 139 -7.13 -3.85 13.64
CA LEU A 139 -6.68 -4.78 12.62
C LEU A 139 -6.33 -6.17 13.17
N GLY A 140 -6.09 -6.28 14.47
CA GLY A 140 -5.71 -7.54 15.13
C GLY A 140 -4.25 -7.95 14.86
N ALA A 141 -3.90 -9.18 15.27
CA ALA A 141 -2.53 -9.70 15.19
C ALA A 141 -2.04 -9.98 13.75
N ASP A 142 -2.94 -10.00 12.78
CA ASP A 142 -2.62 -10.39 11.39
C ASP A 142 -2.01 -9.26 10.56
N VAL A 143 -1.83 -8.08 11.14
CA VAL A 143 -1.27 -6.90 10.46
C VAL A 143 -0.06 -6.38 11.22
N ILE A 144 0.88 -7.26 11.46
CA ILE A 144 2.25 -6.85 11.80
C ILE A 144 3.03 -6.86 10.48
N PRO A 145 3.56 -5.71 10.05
CA PRO A 145 4.38 -5.69 8.85
C PRO A 145 5.61 -6.56 8.98
#